data_3ea2b15b0de8a4061551e78a875eef8c
#
_entry.id   3ea2b15b0de8a4061551e78a875eef8c
#
_cell.length_a   1.000
_cell.length_b   1.000
_cell.length_c   1.000
_cell.angle_alpha   90.00
_cell.angle_beta   90.00
_cell.angle_gamma   90.00
#
_symmetry.space_group_name_H-M   'P 1'
#
loop_
_entity.id
_entity.type
_entity.pdbx_description
1 polymer ?
#
loop_
_entity_poly.entity_id
_entity_poly.type
_entity_poly.pdbx_seq_one_letter_code
_entity_poly.pdbx_strand_id
1 'polypeptide(L)'
;KIEKYRKSVSLEAIAERGYDAAVQSTDEEFKSDLTNVVSDRFYAQLKAGSLVGHESTWQMAFAMAIGKVVNKFQEMKRTATGVAVWVNTLDVYKYLGAADITVQTAFGFKYMKNFMGADVVFMTSQIPEGVVIATPLNNMVAYYVDPGDSEFAKAGLQYTTDPTTGFIGFHVQGTYERAISDMFAIMGLRLFCEYLDAIAYISVGDSDTQTL
;
A
#
# COMPACT_ATOMS: atom_id res chain seq x y z
N LYS A 1 -11.25 4.25 -11.92
CA LYS A 1 -10.68 5.46 -12.52
C LYS A 1 -9.20 5.20 -12.77
N ILE A 2 -8.71 5.53 -13.95
CA ILE A 2 -7.28 5.50 -14.28
C ILE A 2 -6.67 6.82 -13.82
N GLU A 3 -5.66 6.77 -12.97
CA GLU A 3 -4.87 7.93 -12.57
C GLU A 3 -3.85 8.23 -13.66
N LYS A 4 -3.68 9.51 -13.97
CA LYS A 4 -2.85 10.02 -15.06
C LYS A 4 -1.91 11.07 -14.49
N TYR A 5 -0.65 10.92 -14.78
CA TYR A 5 0.41 11.81 -14.31
C TYR A 5 1.27 12.25 -15.47
N ARG A 6 1.79 13.45 -15.38
CA ARG A 6 2.76 14.00 -16.33
C ARG A 6 3.85 14.71 -15.55
N LYS A 7 5.08 14.40 -15.86
CA LYS A 7 6.25 15.18 -15.46
C LYS A 7 7.05 15.56 -16.69
N SER A 8 7.75 16.69 -16.63
CA SER A 8 8.56 17.20 -17.74
C SER A 8 9.99 17.40 -17.25
N VAL A 9 10.95 16.96 -18.06
CA VAL A 9 12.37 17.17 -17.83
C VAL A 9 12.85 18.21 -18.85
N SER A 10 13.47 19.29 -18.37
CA SER A 10 13.97 20.34 -19.26
C SER A 10 15.31 19.97 -19.90
N LEU A 11 15.61 20.61 -21.03
CA LEU A 11 16.88 20.44 -21.72
C LEU A 11 18.07 20.82 -20.84
N GLU A 12 17.93 21.83 -19.98
CA GLU A 12 18.95 22.27 -19.04
C GLU A 12 19.27 21.16 -18.01
N ALA A 13 18.23 20.53 -17.44
CA ALA A 13 18.43 19.41 -16.50
C ALA A 13 19.11 18.21 -17.16
N ILE A 14 18.76 17.94 -18.43
CA ILE A 14 19.42 16.88 -19.22
C ILE A 14 20.88 17.25 -19.52
N ALA A 15 21.16 18.50 -19.82
CA ALA A 15 22.52 18.99 -20.08
C ALA A 15 23.40 18.94 -18.81
N GLU A 16 22.83 19.22 -17.64
CA GLU A 16 23.57 19.18 -16.36
C GLU A 16 23.87 17.77 -15.85
N ARG A 17 22.89 16.85 -15.95
CA ARG A 17 22.93 15.54 -15.27
C ARG A 17 23.01 14.35 -16.22
N GLY A 18 22.83 14.58 -17.52
CA GLY A 18 22.63 13.54 -18.51
C GLY A 18 21.17 13.04 -18.56
N TYR A 19 20.78 12.52 -19.71
CA TYR A 19 19.38 12.07 -19.95
C TYR A 19 18.97 10.95 -18.98
N ASP A 20 19.78 9.92 -18.85
CA ASP A 20 19.45 8.74 -18.04
C ASP A 20 19.25 9.10 -16.58
N ALA A 21 20.12 9.92 -15.99
CA ALA A 21 20.01 10.33 -14.59
C ALA A 21 18.79 11.23 -14.34
N ALA A 22 18.47 12.14 -15.28
CA ALA A 22 17.33 13.03 -15.18
C ALA A 22 15.99 12.26 -15.31
N VAL A 23 15.93 11.27 -16.19
CA VAL A 23 14.74 10.42 -16.41
C VAL A 23 14.56 9.45 -15.25
N GLN A 24 15.62 8.78 -14.80
CA GLN A 24 15.54 7.82 -13.69
C GLN A 24 15.03 8.47 -12.39
N SER A 25 15.52 9.66 -12.06
CA SER A 25 15.02 10.42 -10.89
C SER A 25 13.51 10.71 -11.01
N THR A 26 13.05 11.02 -12.22
CA THR A 26 11.62 11.28 -12.49
C THR A 26 10.77 10.03 -12.38
N ASP A 27 11.27 8.88 -12.83
CA ASP A 27 10.59 7.58 -12.73
C ASP A 27 10.41 7.14 -11.27
N GLU A 28 11.44 7.30 -10.46
CA GLU A 28 11.40 6.96 -9.03
C GLU A 28 10.39 7.82 -8.28
N GLU A 29 10.34 9.13 -8.56
CA GLU A 29 9.34 10.03 -8.01
C GLU A 29 7.92 9.65 -8.44
N PHE A 30 7.70 9.31 -9.70
CA PHE A 30 6.40 8.82 -10.18
C PHE A 30 5.95 7.57 -9.44
N LYS A 31 6.82 6.58 -9.32
CA LYS A 31 6.53 5.33 -8.62
C LYS A 31 6.16 5.60 -7.16
N SER A 32 6.88 6.49 -6.50
CA SER A 32 6.60 6.90 -5.12
C SER A 32 5.23 7.57 -5.00
N ASP A 33 4.94 8.57 -5.84
CA ASP A 33 3.67 9.29 -5.83
C ASP A 33 2.48 8.35 -6.07
N LEU A 34 2.60 7.44 -7.05
CA LEU A 34 1.57 6.46 -7.39
C LEU A 34 1.34 5.47 -6.24
N THR A 35 2.41 4.97 -5.64
CA THR A 35 2.35 4.05 -4.50
C THR A 35 1.67 4.71 -3.30
N ASN A 36 2.00 5.96 -3.00
CA ASN A 36 1.41 6.71 -1.90
C ASN A 36 -0.10 6.89 -2.09
N VAL A 37 -0.56 7.24 -3.29
CA VAL A 37 -2.02 7.39 -3.57
C VAL A 37 -2.79 6.09 -3.32
N VAL A 38 -2.24 4.94 -3.72
CA VAL A 38 -2.87 3.63 -3.48
C VAL A 38 -2.87 3.29 -2.00
N SER A 39 -1.74 3.49 -1.34
CA SER A 39 -1.56 3.23 0.10
C SER A 39 -2.54 4.04 0.93
N ASP A 40 -2.64 5.36 0.70
CA ASP A 40 -3.49 6.26 1.47
C ASP A 40 -4.97 5.86 1.38
N ARG A 41 -5.43 5.51 0.18
CA ARG A 41 -6.81 5.05 -0.03
C ARG A 41 -7.08 3.72 0.67
N PHE A 42 -6.13 2.81 0.62
CA PHE A 42 -6.25 1.51 1.26
C PHE A 42 -6.24 1.63 2.79
N TYR A 43 -5.34 2.43 3.35
CA TYR A 43 -5.30 2.70 4.79
C TYR A 43 -6.56 3.41 5.31
N ALA A 44 -7.13 4.32 4.52
CA ALA A 44 -8.41 4.93 4.87
C ALA A 44 -9.52 3.89 5.00
N GLN A 45 -9.55 2.89 4.11
CA GLN A 45 -10.51 1.80 4.19
C GLN A 45 -10.23 0.85 5.37
N LEU A 46 -8.98 0.52 5.65
CA LEU A 46 -8.62 -0.32 6.81
C LEU A 46 -9.05 0.33 8.14
N LYS A 47 -8.90 1.65 8.27
CA LYS A 47 -9.35 2.40 9.45
C LYS A 47 -10.87 2.44 9.60
N ALA A 48 -11.63 2.17 8.55
CA ALA A 48 -13.09 2.07 8.57
C ALA A 48 -13.60 0.68 8.99
N GLY A 49 -12.72 -0.22 9.41
CA GLY A 49 -13.06 -1.55 9.91
C GLY A 49 -14.03 -1.50 11.10
N SER A 50 -15.02 -2.39 11.11
CA SER A 50 -16.10 -2.36 12.09
C SER A 50 -15.93 -3.31 13.28
N LEU A 51 -14.95 -4.22 13.26
CA LEU A 51 -14.62 -5.07 14.41
C LEU A 51 -13.73 -4.34 15.41
N VAL A 52 -14.31 -3.38 16.13
CA VAL A 52 -13.58 -2.53 17.07
C VAL A 52 -13.34 -3.24 18.39
N GLY A 53 -12.24 -2.90 19.09
CA GLY A 53 -11.94 -3.40 20.43
C GLY A 53 -10.83 -2.61 21.11
N HIS A 54 -10.71 -2.82 22.41
CA HIS A 54 -9.67 -2.24 23.25
C HIS A 54 -9.00 -3.34 24.05
N GLU A 55 -7.69 -3.28 24.17
CA GLU A 55 -6.91 -4.23 24.94
C GLU A 55 -5.85 -3.51 25.79
N SER A 56 -5.47 -4.11 26.91
CA SER A 56 -4.53 -3.48 27.85
C SER A 56 -3.08 -3.51 27.37
N THR A 57 -2.73 -4.43 26.50
CA THR A 57 -1.37 -4.58 25.98
C THR A 57 -1.37 -4.74 24.47
N TRP A 58 -0.26 -4.35 23.84
CA TRP A 58 -0.09 -4.49 22.40
C TRP A 58 -0.15 -5.95 21.94
N GLN A 59 0.41 -6.90 22.72
CA GLN A 59 0.35 -8.32 22.40
C GLN A 59 -1.08 -8.86 22.41
N MET A 60 -1.90 -8.44 23.37
CA MET A 60 -3.31 -8.82 23.42
C MET A 60 -4.10 -8.19 22.27
N ALA A 61 -3.86 -6.92 21.97
CA ALA A 61 -4.47 -6.26 20.81
C ALA A 61 -4.14 -6.98 19.50
N PHE A 62 -2.89 -7.42 19.33
CA PHE A 62 -2.45 -8.18 18.17
C PHE A 62 -3.16 -9.55 18.07
N ALA A 63 -3.19 -10.30 19.16
CA ALA A 63 -3.85 -11.60 19.21
C ALA A 63 -5.37 -11.49 19.00
N MET A 64 -6.01 -10.50 19.64
CA MET A 64 -7.45 -10.26 19.51
C MET A 64 -7.84 -9.78 18.11
N ALA A 65 -7.01 -8.98 17.45
CA ALA A 65 -7.24 -8.57 16.06
C ALA A 65 -7.30 -9.80 15.14
N ILE A 66 -6.34 -10.72 15.25
CA ILE A 66 -6.33 -11.98 14.50
C ILE A 66 -7.57 -12.83 14.84
N GLY A 67 -7.82 -13.05 16.13
CA GLY A 67 -8.92 -13.88 16.60
C GLY A 67 -10.29 -13.40 16.10
N LYS A 68 -10.54 -12.09 16.19
CA LYS A 68 -11.82 -11.49 15.74
C LYS A 68 -12.05 -11.67 14.22
N VAL A 69 -11.04 -11.46 13.37
CA VAL A 69 -11.22 -11.60 11.92
C VAL A 69 -11.39 -13.05 11.50
N VAL A 70 -10.68 -13.99 12.13
CA VAL A 70 -10.83 -15.43 11.88
C VAL A 70 -12.23 -15.89 12.31
N ASN A 71 -12.67 -15.51 13.51
CA ASN A 71 -14.00 -15.82 14.00
C ASN A 71 -15.10 -15.26 13.10
N LYS A 72 -14.96 -13.99 12.68
CA LYS A 72 -15.92 -13.37 11.77
C LYS A 72 -16.05 -14.09 10.45
N PHE A 73 -14.93 -14.55 9.86
CA PHE A 73 -14.96 -15.34 8.64
C PHE A 73 -15.67 -16.70 8.84
N GLN A 74 -15.45 -17.34 9.99
CA GLN A 74 -16.16 -18.58 10.34
C GLN A 74 -17.68 -18.35 10.49
N GLU A 75 -18.10 -17.25 11.13
CA GLU A 75 -19.51 -16.84 11.21
C GLU A 75 -20.12 -16.66 9.81
N MET A 76 -19.36 -16.09 8.88
CA MET A 76 -19.73 -15.93 7.46
C MET A 76 -19.66 -17.25 6.67
N LYS A 77 -19.35 -18.39 7.34
CA LYS A 77 -19.11 -19.70 6.72
C LYS A 77 -18.01 -19.67 5.65
N ARG A 78 -16.98 -18.85 5.88
CA ARG A 78 -15.78 -18.71 5.06
C ARG A 78 -14.55 -19.14 5.84
N THR A 79 -13.52 -19.60 5.13
CA THR A 79 -12.21 -19.92 5.73
C THR A 79 -11.23 -18.79 5.44
N ALA A 80 -10.58 -18.28 6.49
CA ALA A 80 -9.46 -17.36 6.31
C ALA A 80 -8.25 -18.15 5.78
N THR A 81 -7.66 -17.71 4.68
CA THR A 81 -6.48 -18.34 4.08
C THR A 81 -5.16 -17.88 4.68
N GLY A 82 -5.24 -17.02 5.66
CA GLY A 82 -4.16 -16.36 6.38
C GLY A 82 -4.63 -14.98 6.84
N VAL A 83 -3.85 -14.33 7.69
CA VAL A 83 -4.18 -13.01 8.24
C VAL A 83 -3.05 -12.03 7.97
N ALA A 84 -3.42 -10.89 7.42
CA ALA A 84 -2.57 -9.72 7.31
C ALA A 84 -2.86 -8.76 8.47
N VAL A 85 -1.80 -8.24 9.08
CA VAL A 85 -1.88 -7.29 10.19
C VAL A 85 -1.12 -6.01 9.84
N TRP A 86 -1.66 -4.87 10.18
CA TRP A 86 -1.02 -3.55 10.04
C TRP A 86 -0.81 -2.94 11.41
N VAL A 87 0.40 -2.46 11.64
CA VAL A 87 0.83 -1.87 12.92
C VAL A 87 1.71 -0.66 12.69
N ASN A 88 1.81 0.20 13.69
CA ASN A 88 2.79 1.27 13.66
C ASN A 88 4.21 0.70 13.74
N THR A 89 5.10 1.26 12.95
CA THR A 89 6.52 0.86 12.93
C THR A 89 7.16 0.97 14.32
N LEU A 90 6.83 2.02 15.08
CA LEU A 90 7.40 2.24 16.41
C LEU A 90 6.94 1.17 17.43
N ASP A 91 5.68 0.71 17.33
CA ASP A 91 5.17 -0.32 18.23
C ASP A 91 5.92 -1.65 18.06
N VAL A 92 6.25 -2.01 16.81
CA VAL A 92 7.05 -3.20 16.52
C VAL A 92 8.44 -3.08 17.13
N TYR A 93 9.12 -1.95 16.93
CA TYR A 93 10.46 -1.74 17.49
C TYR A 93 10.44 -1.64 19.02
N LYS A 94 9.41 -1.04 19.64
CA LYS A 94 9.23 -1.04 21.10
C LYS A 94 9.06 -2.46 21.63
N TYR A 95 8.28 -3.30 20.94
CA TYR A 95 8.05 -4.69 21.35
C TYR A 95 9.32 -5.54 21.21
N LEU A 96 10.05 -5.39 20.14
CA LEU A 96 11.25 -6.20 19.85
C LEU A 96 12.48 -5.75 20.64
N GLY A 97 12.51 -4.48 21.03
CA GLY A 97 13.69 -3.93 21.71
C GLY A 97 14.93 -4.04 20.83
N ALA A 98 15.94 -4.80 21.31
CA ALA A 98 17.19 -5.02 20.60
C ALA A 98 17.20 -6.30 19.73
N ALA A 99 16.07 -6.98 19.56
CA ALA A 99 16.01 -8.20 18.76
C ALA A 99 16.12 -7.88 17.26
N ASP A 100 16.91 -8.67 16.53
CA ASP A 100 17.00 -8.57 15.09
C ASP A 100 15.73 -9.10 14.42
N ILE A 101 15.20 -8.33 13.48
CA ILE A 101 14.05 -8.71 12.66
C ILE A 101 14.40 -8.63 11.18
N THR A 102 13.92 -9.60 10.42
CA THR A 102 14.01 -9.56 8.96
C THR A 102 12.81 -8.80 8.39
N VAL A 103 13.05 -7.58 7.93
CA VAL A 103 12.05 -6.75 7.25
C VAL A 103 12.27 -6.85 5.75
N GLN A 104 11.19 -7.12 5.03
CA GLN A 104 11.15 -7.14 3.58
C GLN A 104 10.43 -5.89 3.06
N THR A 105 10.70 -5.52 1.81
CA THR A 105 10.03 -4.40 1.16
C THR A 105 9.46 -4.86 -0.18
N ALA A 106 8.19 -4.59 -0.42
CA ALA A 106 7.54 -4.80 -1.70
C ALA A 106 6.56 -3.66 -1.98
N PHE A 107 6.66 -3.06 -3.16
CA PHE A 107 5.81 -1.95 -3.60
C PHE A 107 5.67 -0.84 -2.55
N GLY A 108 6.79 -0.43 -1.96
CA GLY A 108 6.82 0.61 -0.92
C GLY A 108 6.35 0.19 0.48
N PHE A 109 5.81 -1.01 0.64
CA PHE A 109 5.39 -1.53 1.93
C PHE A 109 6.52 -2.29 2.61
N LYS A 110 6.78 -1.97 3.89
CA LYS A 110 7.66 -2.77 4.75
C LYS A 110 6.83 -3.82 5.46
N TYR A 111 7.28 -5.07 5.44
CA TYR A 111 6.53 -6.17 6.04
C TYR A 111 7.43 -7.27 6.62
N MET A 112 6.86 -8.05 7.52
CA MET A 112 7.43 -9.27 8.09
C MET A 112 6.48 -10.44 7.81
N LYS A 113 7.03 -11.66 7.71
CA LYS A 113 6.23 -12.90 7.58
C LYS A 113 6.26 -13.69 8.87
N ASN A 114 5.17 -14.42 9.14
CA ASN A 114 5.05 -15.37 10.25
C ASN A 114 5.41 -14.75 11.62
N PHE A 115 4.86 -13.58 11.90
CA PHE A 115 5.12 -12.88 13.15
C PHE A 115 3.88 -12.92 14.06
N MET A 116 4.04 -13.41 15.29
CA MET A 116 3.00 -13.50 16.33
C MET A 116 1.67 -14.15 15.87
N GLY A 117 1.73 -15.12 14.97
CA GLY A 117 0.54 -15.81 14.44
C GLY A 117 -0.12 -15.14 13.25
N ALA A 118 0.37 -14.00 12.79
CA ALA A 118 0.00 -13.41 11.51
C ALA A 118 0.89 -13.93 10.38
N ASP A 119 0.33 -14.18 9.22
CA ASP A 119 1.09 -14.60 8.03
C ASP A 119 1.95 -13.45 7.48
N VAL A 120 1.39 -12.25 7.48
CA VAL A 120 2.08 -11.03 7.03
C VAL A 120 1.77 -9.88 7.98
N VAL A 121 2.79 -9.15 8.40
CA VAL A 121 2.67 -7.94 9.22
C VAL A 121 3.26 -6.77 8.46
N PHE A 122 2.43 -5.80 8.12
CA PHE A 122 2.83 -4.55 7.49
C PHE A 122 3.13 -3.49 8.55
N MET A 123 4.28 -2.84 8.40
CA MET A 123 4.72 -1.77 9.30
C MET A 123 4.61 -0.43 8.59
N THR A 124 3.88 0.51 9.18
CA THR A 124 3.67 1.83 8.59
C THR A 124 3.41 2.89 9.64
N SER A 125 3.88 4.11 9.40
CA SER A 125 3.55 5.27 10.23
C SER A 125 2.12 5.80 10.01
N GLN A 126 1.41 5.31 9.00
CA GLN A 126 0.02 5.71 8.72
C GLN A 126 -1.00 5.09 9.69
N ILE A 127 -0.62 4.04 10.41
CA ILE A 127 -1.40 3.50 11.52
C ILE A 127 -0.93 4.19 12.81
N PRO A 128 -1.84 4.72 13.63
CA PRO A 128 -1.49 5.33 14.92
C PRO A 128 -0.76 4.36 15.85
N GLU A 129 0.13 4.87 16.71
CA GLU A 129 0.73 4.04 17.76
C GLU A 129 -0.35 3.45 18.67
N GLY A 130 -0.13 2.24 19.15
CA GLY A 130 -1.08 1.52 19.97
C GLY A 130 -2.31 1.00 19.22
N VAL A 131 -2.30 1.00 17.88
CA VAL A 131 -3.40 0.46 17.07
C VAL A 131 -2.92 -0.73 16.26
N VAL A 132 -3.72 -1.79 16.28
CA VAL A 132 -3.53 -2.99 15.46
C VAL A 132 -4.73 -3.17 14.56
N ILE A 133 -4.50 -3.25 13.26
CA ILE A 133 -5.55 -3.53 12.26
C ILE A 133 -5.27 -4.89 11.64
N ALA A 134 -6.28 -5.74 11.52
CA ALA A 134 -6.15 -7.05 10.91
C ALA A 134 -7.28 -7.33 9.92
N THR A 135 -6.97 -8.11 8.88
CA THR A 135 -7.98 -8.66 7.98
C THR A 135 -7.47 -9.97 7.37
N PRO A 136 -8.35 -10.93 7.01
CA PRO A 136 -7.93 -12.12 6.27
C PRO A 136 -7.33 -11.76 4.91
N LEU A 137 -6.31 -12.51 4.48
CA LEU A 137 -5.66 -12.28 3.19
C LEU A 137 -6.63 -12.36 2.02
N ASN A 138 -7.57 -13.30 2.07
CA ASN A 138 -8.60 -13.47 1.05
C ASN A 138 -9.78 -12.49 1.15
N ASN A 139 -9.70 -11.52 2.07
CA ASN A 139 -10.57 -10.35 2.10
C ASN A 139 -10.00 -9.19 1.26
N MET A 140 -8.73 -9.25 0.92
CA MET A 140 -8.07 -8.20 0.13
C MET A 140 -8.19 -8.52 -1.35
N VAL A 141 -8.66 -7.54 -2.11
CA VAL A 141 -8.87 -7.64 -3.56
C VAL A 141 -8.12 -6.51 -4.26
N ALA A 142 -7.40 -6.85 -5.32
CA ALA A 142 -6.75 -5.90 -6.20
C ALA A 142 -7.36 -5.97 -7.60
N TYR A 143 -7.89 -4.86 -8.10
CA TYR A 143 -8.24 -4.69 -9.50
C TYR A 143 -7.25 -3.75 -10.17
N TYR A 144 -6.75 -4.13 -11.32
CA TYR A 144 -5.85 -3.26 -12.08
C TYR A 144 -6.21 -3.27 -13.56
N VAL A 145 -5.77 -2.23 -14.25
CA VAL A 145 -5.87 -2.09 -15.70
C VAL A 145 -4.50 -2.39 -16.27
N ASP A 146 -4.42 -3.28 -17.25
CA ASP A 146 -3.17 -3.55 -17.95
C ASP A 146 -2.82 -2.34 -18.84
N PRO A 147 -1.70 -1.63 -18.60
CA PRO A 147 -1.30 -0.51 -19.44
C PRO A 147 -0.90 -0.92 -20.86
N GLY A 148 -0.52 -2.18 -21.05
CA GLY A 148 -0.16 -2.77 -22.34
C GLY A 148 -1.34 -3.26 -23.18
N ASP A 149 -2.59 -3.01 -22.75
CA ASP A 149 -3.77 -3.45 -23.47
C ASP A 149 -3.78 -2.92 -24.91
N SER A 150 -4.05 -3.81 -25.86
CA SER A 150 -4.10 -3.51 -27.28
C SER A 150 -5.13 -2.45 -27.67
N GLU A 151 -6.19 -2.26 -26.87
CA GLU A 151 -7.20 -1.21 -27.11
C GLU A 151 -6.63 0.19 -26.91
N PHE A 152 -5.66 0.37 -25.98
CA PHE A 152 -4.96 1.63 -25.84
C PHE A 152 -4.09 1.94 -27.06
N ALA A 153 -3.41 0.94 -27.60
CA ALA A 153 -2.61 1.07 -28.82
C ALA A 153 -3.46 1.47 -30.04
N LYS A 154 -4.67 0.91 -30.18
CA LYS A 154 -5.61 1.30 -31.25
C LYS A 154 -6.06 2.76 -31.14
N ALA A 155 -6.12 3.30 -29.94
CA ALA A 155 -6.42 4.70 -29.68
C ALA A 155 -5.19 5.63 -29.85
N GLY A 156 -4.04 5.11 -30.27
CA GLY A 156 -2.78 5.86 -30.38
C GLY A 156 -2.09 6.13 -29.04
N LEU A 157 -2.52 5.44 -27.98
CA LEU A 157 -1.98 5.58 -26.62
C LEU A 157 -1.17 4.34 -26.27
N GLN A 158 0.08 4.30 -26.70
CA GLN A 158 1.00 3.21 -26.37
C GLN A 158 1.77 3.51 -25.09
N TYR A 159 1.70 2.58 -24.13
CA TYR A 159 2.48 2.65 -22.91
C TYR A 159 3.38 1.43 -22.79
N THR A 160 4.57 1.64 -22.24
CA THR A 160 5.47 0.56 -21.81
C THR A 160 5.13 0.20 -20.38
N THR A 161 4.75 -1.04 -20.13
CA THR A 161 4.43 -1.53 -18.79
C THR A 161 5.70 -1.65 -17.95
N ASP A 162 5.67 -1.13 -16.72
CA ASP A 162 6.76 -1.30 -15.76
C ASP A 162 6.89 -2.79 -15.38
N PRO A 163 8.04 -3.43 -15.63
CA PRO A 163 8.21 -4.87 -15.39
C PRO A 163 8.17 -5.25 -13.90
N THR A 164 8.39 -4.28 -13.01
CA THR A 164 8.42 -4.51 -11.57
C THR A 164 7.02 -4.57 -10.98
N THR A 165 6.13 -3.69 -11.42
CA THR A 165 4.77 -3.58 -10.89
C THR A 165 3.72 -4.29 -11.75
N GLY A 166 3.90 -4.29 -13.07
CA GLY A 166 2.97 -4.90 -14.04
C GLY A 166 1.67 -4.09 -14.27
N PHE A 167 1.44 -2.99 -13.55
CA PHE A 167 0.22 -2.19 -13.65
C PHE A 167 0.47 -0.68 -13.78
N ILE A 168 1.72 -0.25 -13.86
CA ILE A 168 2.09 1.12 -14.19
C ILE A 168 2.55 1.14 -15.65
N GLY A 169 2.02 2.05 -16.43
CA GLY A 169 2.42 2.28 -17.82
C GLY A 169 3.13 3.60 -17.98
N PHE A 170 4.23 3.61 -18.72
CA PHE A 170 5.02 4.80 -19.03
C PHE A 170 5.03 5.09 -20.53
N HIS A 171 4.99 6.37 -20.88
CA HIS A 171 5.22 6.87 -22.22
C HIS A 171 6.06 8.14 -22.16
N VAL A 172 7.07 8.22 -23.02
CA VAL A 172 7.97 9.38 -23.10
C VAL A 172 7.79 10.04 -24.47
N GLN A 173 7.63 11.35 -24.49
CA GLN A 173 7.50 12.14 -25.71
C GLN A 173 8.29 13.44 -25.61
N GLY A 174 9.16 13.69 -26.60
CA GLY A 174 9.85 14.96 -26.73
C GLY A 174 8.96 16.05 -27.32
N THR A 175 9.00 17.25 -26.75
CA THR A 175 8.30 18.44 -27.27
C THR A 175 9.33 19.49 -27.69
N TYR A 176 9.58 19.59 -29.00
CA TYR A 176 10.62 20.48 -29.57
C TYR A 176 10.37 21.96 -29.28
N GLU A 177 9.11 22.39 -29.34
CA GLU A 177 8.74 23.80 -29.09
C GLU A 177 9.12 24.31 -27.71
N ARG A 178 9.19 23.42 -26.73
CA ARG A 178 9.49 23.75 -25.34
C ARG A 178 10.86 23.29 -24.90
N ALA A 179 11.59 22.57 -25.75
CA ALA A 179 12.85 21.91 -25.39
C ALA A 179 12.75 21.07 -24.09
N ILE A 180 11.70 20.26 -23.99
CA ILE A 180 11.43 19.37 -22.85
C ILE A 180 11.16 17.94 -23.30
N SER A 181 11.44 16.98 -22.44
CA SER A 181 10.96 15.61 -22.53
C SER A 181 9.80 15.42 -21.55
N ASP A 182 8.63 15.13 -22.07
CA ASP A 182 7.43 14.83 -21.29
C ASP A 182 7.35 13.34 -21.01
N MET A 183 7.21 12.99 -19.76
CA MET A 183 6.94 11.63 -19.29
C MET A 183 5.51 11.55 -18.80
N PHE A 184 4.76 10.61 -19.34
CA PHE A 184 3.39 10.30 -18.97
C PHE A 184 3.38 8.97 -18.23
N ALA A 185 2.72 8.93 -17.08
CA ALA A 185 2.47 7.69 -16.36
C ALA A 185 0.97 7.48 -16.19
N ILE A 186 0.52 6.23 -16.36
CA ILE A 186 -0.84 5.82 -16.04
C ILE A 186 -0.82 4.68 -15.05
N MET A 187 -1.82 4.69 -14.16
CA MET A 187 -2.06 3.58 -13.24
C MET A 187 -3.56 3.43 -13.01
N GLY A 188 -4.06 2.23 -13.26
CA GLY A 188 -5.42 1.85 -12.92
C GLY A 188 -5.40 0.75 -11.88
N LEU A 189 -5.04 1.06 -10.63
CA LEU A 189 -5.04 0.10 -9.52
C LEU A 189 -6.04 0.52 -8.45
N ARG A 190 -6.81 -0.45 -7.96
CA ARG A 190 -7.65 -0.33 -6.78
C ARG A 190 -7.42 -1.52 -5.87
N LEU A 191 -6.90 -1.26 -4.69
CA LEU A 191 -6.76 -2.21 -3.61
C LEU A 191 -7.85 -1.93 -2.56
N PHE A 192 -8.58 -2.95 -2.13
CA PHE A 192 -9.66 -2.80 -1.14
C PHE A 192 -9.97 -4.12 -0.43
N CYS A 193 -10.67 -4.03 0.70
CA CYS A 193 -11.24 -5.19 1.38
C CYS A 193 -12.70 -5.37 0.95
N GLU A 194 -13.07 -6.60 0.60
CA GLU A 194 -14.43 -6.95 0.15
C GLU A 194 -15.45 -6.77 1.29
N TYR A 195 -15.08 -7.21 2.51
CA TYR A 195 -15.91 -7.16 3.70
C TYR A 195 -15.31 -6.22 4.74
N LEU A 196 -15.92 -5.05 4.94
CA LEU A 196 -15.49 -4.08 5.96
C LEU A 196 -15.74 -4.59 7.38
N ASP A 197 -16.76 -5.44 7.54
CA ASP A 197 -17.09 -6.09 8.81
C ASP A 197 -16.15 -7.28 9.16
N ALA A 198 -15.19 -7.58 8.31
CA ALA A 198 -14.09 -8.50 8.55
C ALA A 198 -12.72 -7.79 8.67
N ILE A 199 -12.73 -6.51 9.00
CA ILE A 199 -11.53 -5.74 9.35
C ILE A 199 -11.61 -5.44 10.84
N ALA A 200 -10.65 -5.92 11.62
CA ALA A 200 -10.51 -5.60 13.03
C ALA A 200 -9.67 -4.34 13.22
N TYR A 201 -10.13 -3.46 14.10
CA TYR A 201 -9.43 -2.26 14.55
C TYR A 201 -9.36 -2.29 16.07
N ILE A 202 -8.22 -2.66 16.60
CA ILE A 202 -8.01 -2.84 18.05
C ILE A 202 -7.02 -1.78 18.54
N SER A 203 -7.44 -1.01 19.54
CA SER A 203 -6.58 -0.03 20.19
C SER A 203 -6.04 -0.56 21.52
N VAL A 204 -4.86 -0.09 21.90
CA VAL A 204 -4.22 -0.34 23.19
C VAL A 204 -4.46 0.86 24.09
N GLY A 205 -4.87 0.63 25.32
CA GLY A 205 -5.08 1.67 26.33
C GLY A 205 -6.28 1.37 27.21
N ASP A 206 -6.40 2.10 28.31
CA ASP A 206 -7.58 2.01 29.17
C ASP A 206 -8.81 2.53 28.43
N SER A 207 -9.94 1.87 28.62
CA SER A 207 -11.23 2.19 28.00
C SER A 207 -11.77 3.60 28.34
N ASP A 208 -11.10 4.32 29.23
CA ASP A 208 -11.56 5.60 29.78
C ASP A 208 -11.04 6.86 29.07
N THR A 209 -10.26 6.73 27.98
CA THR A 209 -9.65 7.90 27.29
C THR A 209 -10.31 8.23 25.94
N GLN A 210 -11.58 7.91 25.75
CA GLN A 210 -12.39 8.50 24.70
C GLN A 210 -13.36 9.52 25.27
N THR A 211 -12.84 10.66 25.72
CA THR A 211 -13.65 11.87 25.87
C THR A 211 -13.04 13.00 25.06
N LEU A 212 -13.81 13.40 24.04
CA LEU A 212 -13.74 14.61 23.20
C LEU A 212 -12.95 14.49 21.92
#